data_6fdc0523e010d60be7a13c976550d10d
#
_entry.id   6fdc0523e010d60be7a13c976550d10d
#
_cell.length_a   1.000
_cell.length_b   1.000
_cell.length_c   1.000
_cell.angle_alpha   90.00
_cell.angle_beta   90.00
_cell.angle_gamma   90.00
#
_symmetry.space_group_name_H-M   'P 1'
#
loop_
_entity.id
_entity.type
_entity.pdbx_description
1 polymer ?
#
loop_
_entity_poly.entity_id
_entity_poly.type
_entity_poly.pdbx_seq_one_letter_code
_entity_poly.pdbx_strand_id
1 'polypeptide(L)'
;MADPQGFLKYRREGAATRPVPLRLLDWNEVYEEFSDDKVQTQARRCMDCGIPFCHDGCPLGNIIPEWNDLVRQGRWREAYDRLHATNNFPEFTGRLCPAPCEGACVLGIGDDPVNIKTVELTIVEHAWKEGWVEPIKPSFSTGQKVAVVGSGPAGMAAAQQLTRAGHAVTVFERADRIGGLMRYGVPEFKMEKKWIDRRIEQMEAEGTVFKTNVSPTGEDLKDFDAIILAIGSTVGRDLPVPGRELEGVYQAMEYLPPANRVGYGDIETSPIDAKGKNVVIIGGGDTGTDCFGTALRQGAKSVHQFDIMPKPPKTRAASTPWPTYPLKLRLASAHEEGEYAVTGEETQELVEKLGFATREVGSVLGKRGWQVNTVELTGTGGKVSGLKGAECHFGENGLENVPGTDFEMDADLVLLAMGFVSVEETPVVRDLGLQIDERGRLVRDGQYRAKASAPEFADVPVFVAGDAGRGQSLIVWGISEGRSAAAEADRELMGETALPRSINPTDVALRA
;
A
#
# COMPACT_ATOMS: atom_id res chain seq x y z
N MET A 1 -5.70 -14.59 -29.85
CA MET A 1 -6.50 -15.62 -29.13
C MET A 1 -5.59 -16.29 -28.12
N ALA A 2 -6.03 -16.41 -26.87
CA ALA A 2 -5.27 -17.09 -25.81
C ALA A 2 -4.89 -18.53 -26.19
N ASP A 3 -3.95 -19.13 -25.44
CA ASP A 3 -3.68 -20.56 -25.54
C ASP A 3 -4.88 -21.32 -24.92
N PRO A 4 -5.72 -21.99 -25.70
CA PRO A 4 -6.95 -22.59 -25.20
C PRO A 4 -6.73 -23.74 -24.20
N GLN A 5 -5.50 -24.20 -24.07
CA GLN A 5 -5.10 -25.27 -23.16
C GLN A 5 -4.00 -24.88 -22.16
N GLY A 6 -3.57 -23.62 -22.16
CA GLY A 6 -2.46 -23.16 -21.34
C GLY A 6 -2.71 -23.40 -19.84
N PHE A 7 -3.91 -23.11 -19.36
CA PHE A 7 -4.31 -23.33 -17.98
C PHE A 7 -4.37 -24.80 -17.55
N LEU A 8 -4.51 -25.73 -18.52
CA LEU A 8 -4.47 -27.17 -18.28
C LEU A 8 -3.03 -27.72 -18.27
N LYS A 9 -2.13 -27.10 -19.05
CA LYS A 9 -0.75 -27.57 -19.25
C LYS A 9 0.20 -27.05 -18.18
N TYR A 10 0.02 -25.80 -17.76
CA TYR A 10 0.97 -25.10 -16.90
C TYR A 10 0.39 -24.85 -15.52
N ARG A 11 1.14 -25.18 -14.48
CA ARG A 11 0.80 -24.83 -13.10
C ARG A 11 1.18 -23.39 -12.80
N ARG A 12 0.54 -22.81 -11.78
CA ARG A 12 0.94 -21.50 -11.27
C ARG A 12 2.31 -21.57 -10.62
N GLU A 13 3.22 -20.71 -11.05
CA GLU A 13 4.51 -20.49 -10.41
C GLU A 13 4.59 -19.02 -9.99
N GLY A 14 4.92 -18.75 -8.72
CA GLY A 14 5.22 -17.40 -8.21
C GLY A 14 6.66 -16.99 -8.50
N ALA A 15 6.94 -15.70 -8.34
CA ALA A 15 8.32 -15.24 -8.30
C ALA A 15 9.08 -15.94 -7.16
N ALA A 16 10.31 -16.35 -7.40
CA ALA A 16 11.17 -16.88 -6.35
C ALA A 16 11.45 -15.79 -5.30
N THR A 17 11.69 -16.23 -4.10
CA THR A 17 12.11 -15.32 -3.02
C THR A 17 13.56 -15.58 -2.67
N ARG A 18 14.29 -14.54 -2.37
CA ARG A 18 15.65 -14.65 -1.84
C ARG A 18 15.62 -15.49 -0.55
N PRO A 19 16.64 -16.32 -0.28
CA PRO A 19 16.69 -17.14 0.95
C PRO A 19 16.53 -16.29 2.21
N VAL A 20 15.75 -16.77 3.20
CA VAL A 20 15.45 -16.03 4.43
C VAL A 20 16.70 -15.50 5.14
N PRO A 21 17.79 -16.28 5.32
CA PRO A 21 18.99 -15.77 5.94
C PRO A 21 19.58 -14.53 5.24
N LEU A 22 19.56 -14.50 3.91
CA LEU A 22 20.08 -13.35 3.14
C LEU A 22 19.14 -12.14 3.24
N ARG A 23 17.81 -12.36 3.24
CA ARG A 23 16.83 -11.28 3.39
C ARG A 23 16.97 -10.52 4.70
N LEU A 24 17.33 -11.21 5.77
CA LEU A 24 17.50 -10.62 7.11
C LEU A 24 18.80 -9.81 7.26
N LEU A 25 19.75 -9.91 6.31
CA LEU A 25 21.01 -9.17 6.32
C LEU A 25 20.93 -7.80 5.65
N ASP A 26 19.89 -7.56 4.87
CA ASP A 26 19.75 -6.34 4.09
C ASP A 26 18.30 -5.84 3.99
N TRP A 27 18.10 -4.74 3.27
CA TRP A 27 16.81 -4.10 3.03
C TRP A 27 16.34 -4.25 1.58
N ASN A 28 17.01 -5.04 0.74
CA ASN A 28 16.66 -5.21 -0.66
C ASN A 28 15.32 -5.96 -0.83
N GLU A 29 14.66 -5.76 -1.97
CA GLU A 29 13.40 -6.45 -2.28
C GLU A 29 13.52 -7.96 -2.12
N VAL A 30 12.47 -8.57 -1.57
CA VAL A 30 12.43 -10.01 -1.24
C VAL A 30 12.34 -10.89 -2.46
N TYR A 31 11.60 -10.44 -3.49
CA TYR A 31 11.33 -11.24 -4.69
C TYR A 31 12.45 -11.11 -5.72
N GLU A 32 12.81 -12.24 -6.32
CA GLU A 32 13.71 -12.28 -7.46
C GLU A 32 12.98 -11.92 -8.75
N GLU A 33 13.72 -11.42 -9.74
CA GLU A 33 13.16 -11.16 -11.07
C GLU A 33 12.62 -12.44 -11.70
N PHE A 34 11.46 -12.32 -12.30
CA PHE A 34 10.82 -13.42 -13.03
C PHE A 34 11.28 -13.37 -14.50
N SER A 35 11.88 -14.44 -14.99
CA SER A 35 12.40 -14.45 -16.37
C SER A 35 11.27 -14.34 -17.40
N ASP A 36 11.55 -13.71 -18.54
CA ASP A 36 10.58 -13.51 -19.62
C ASP A 36 9.92 -14.81 -20.07
N ASP A 37 10.68 -15.90 -20.23
CA ASP A 37 10.15 -17.23 -20.61
C ASP A 37 9.15 -17.78 -19.59
N LYS A 38 9.46 -17.60 -18.29
CA LYS A 38 8.54 -18.00 -17.23
C LYS A 38 7.28 -17.16 -17.23
N VAL A 39 7.42 -15.84 -17.39
CA VAL A 39 6.26 -14.92 -17.44
C VAL A 39 5.38 -15.24 -18.65
N GLN A 40 5.96 -15.47 -19.83
CA GLN A 40 5.21 -15.92 -21.01
C GLN A 40 4.45 -17.20 -20.75
N THR A 41 5.08 -18.16 -20.05
CA THR A 41 4.42 -19.41 -19.63
C THR A 41 3.26 -19.15 -18.68
N GLN A 42 3.43 -18.27 -17.69
CA GLN A 42 2.36 -17.91 -16.75
C GLN A 42 1.22 -17.15 -17.45
N ALA A 43 1.53 -16.28 -18.38
CA ALA A 43 0.54 -15.55 -19.18
C ALA A 43 -0.34 -16.50 -20.04
N ARG A 44 0.21 -17.66 -20.50
CA ARG A 44 -0.55 -18.71 -21.21
C ARG A 44 -1.68 -19.31 -20.37
N ARG A 45 -1.65 -19.17 -19.04
CA ARG A 45 -2.72 -19.68 -18.17
C ARG A 45 -4.00 -18.83 -18.25
N CYS A 46 -3.93 -17.64 -18.85
CA CYS A 46 -5.13 -16.81 -19.06
C CYS A 46 -6.07 -17.49 -20.06
N MET A 47 -7.33 -17.68 -19.66
CA MET A 47 -8.37 -18.33 -20.49
C MET A 47 -9.03 -17.35 -21.48
N ASP A 48 -8.70 -16.07 -21.45
CA ASP A 48 -9.32 -15.02 -22.27
C ASP A 48 -10.86 -15.04 -22.14
N CYS A 49 -11.36 -14.91 -20.93
CA CYS A 49 -12.77 -15.05 -20.62
C CYS A 49 -13.60 -13.96 -21.33
N GLY A 50 -14.71 -14.34 -21.99
CA GLY A 50 -15.63 -13.39 -22.61
C GLY A 50 -16.28 -12.41 -21.62
N ILE A 51 -16.36 -12.79 -20.34
CA ILE A 51 -16.70 -11.90 -19.21
C ILE A 51 -15.52 -11.95 -18.23
N PRO A 52 -14.59 -10.99 -18.32
CA PRO A 52 -13.36 -11.02 -17.54
C PRO A 52 -13.54 -10.43 -16.14
N PHE A 53 -14.03 -11.20 -15.18
CA PHE A 53 -14.22 -10.77 -13.79
C PHE A 53 -12.96 -10.16 -13.14
N CYS A 54 -11.78 -10.46 -13.67
CA CYS A 54 -10.55 -9.81 -13.25
C CYS A 54 -10.53 -8.29 -13.52
N HIS A 55 -11.27 -7.80 -14.52
CA HIS A 55 -11.47 -6.36 -14.76
C HIS A 55 -12.29 -5.75 -13.62
N ASP A 56 -13.41 -6.38 -13.26
CA ASP A 56 -14.29 -5.89 -12.18
C ASP A 56 -13.60 -5.97 -10.81
N GLY A 57 -12.70 -6.93 -10.65
CA GLY A 57 -11.86 -7.06 -9.46
C GLY A 57 -10.79 -5.97 -9.35
N CYS A 58 -10.48 -5.28 -10.46
CA CYS A 58 -9.49 -4.21 -10.51
C CYS A 58 -10.16 -2.84 -10.67
N PRO A 59 -10.09 -1.94 -9.67
CA PRO A 59 -10.70 -0.61 -9.78
C PRO A 59 -10.11 0.27 -10.89
N LEU A 60 -8.93 -0.05 -11.41
CA LEU A 60 -8.38 0.60 -12.61
C LEU A 60 -9.02 0.12 -13.91
N GLY A 61 -9.78 -0.99 -13.88
CA GLY A 61 -10.33 -1.60 -15.08
C GLY A 61 -9.23 -2.13 -16.03
N ASN A 62 -8.15 -2.66 -15.46
CA ASN A 62 -7.02 -3.18 -16.24
C ASN A 62 -7.47 -4.23 -17.24
N ILE A 63 -7.04 -4.09 -18.50
CA ILE A 63 -7.44 -4.94 -19.64
C ILE A 63 -6.59 -6.23 -19.63
N ILE A 64 -6.76 -7.01 -18.58
CA ILE A 64 -5.90 -8.12 -18.17
C ILE A 64 -5.77 -9.23 -19.21
N PRO A 65 -6.85 -9.77 -19.83
CA PRO A 65 -6.72 -10.81 -20.84
C PRO A 65 -5.89 -10.37 -22.05
N GLU A 66 -6.05 -9.13 -22.52
CA GLU A 66 -5.35 -8.64 -23.69
C GLU A 66 -3.84 -8.58 -23.49
N TRP A 67 -3.37 -7.94 -22.41
CA TRP A 67 -1.93 -7.88 -22.20
C TRP A 67 -1.32 -9.23 -21.78
N ASN A 68 -2.08 -10.15 -21.15
CA ASN A 68 -1.63 -11.54 -20.99
C ASN A 68 -1.42 -12.24 -22.34
N ASP A 69 -2.34 -12.05 -23.29
CA ASP A 69 -2.19 -12.66 -24.63
C ASP A 69 -1.00 -12.06 -25.39
N LEU A 70 -0.78 -10.76 -25.28
CA LEU A 70 0.37 -10.07 -25.88
C LEU A 70 1.70 -10.57 -25.30
N VAL A 71 1.80 -10.69 -23.97
CA VAL A 71 3.00 -11.23 -23.29
C VAL A 71 3.26 -12.68 -23.72
N ARG A 72 2.23 -13.53 -23.75
CA ARG A 72 2.35 -14.90 -24.22
C ARG A 72 2.95 -15.00 -25.63
N GLN A 73 2.69 -14.01 -26.48
CA GLN A 73 3.20 -13.94 -27.85
C GLN A 73 4.57 -13.25 -27.95
N GLY A 74 5.14 -12.74 -26.85
CA GLY A 74 6.37 -11.95 -26.84
C GLY A 74 6.20 -10.53 -27.39
N ARG A 75 4.96 -10.03 -27.49
CA ARG A 75 4.63 -8.68 -27.99
C ARG A 75 4.67 -7.68 -26.82
N TRP A 76 5.85 -7.53 -26.25
CA TRP A 76 6.05 -6.75 -25.01
C TRP A 76 5.69 -5.28 -25.12
N ARG A 77 6.05 -4.62 -26.26
CA ARG A 77 5.73 -3.20 -26.46
C ARG A 77 4.22 -2.97 -26.48
N GLU A 78 3.48 -3.77 -27.15
CA GLU A 78 2.02 -3.67 -27.20
C GLU A 78 1.37 -4.02 -25.87
N ALA A 79 1.94 -4.98 -25.13
CA ALA A 79 1.49 -5.27 -23.76
C ALA A 79 1.71 -4.07 -22.83
N TYR A 80 2.84 -3.39 -22.94
CA TYR A 80 3.13 -2.16 -22.23
C TYR A 80 2.13 -1.04 -22.56
N ASP A 81 1.87 -0.79 -23.83
CA ASP A 81 0.92 0.23 -24.26
C ASP A 81 -0.49 -0.07 -23.72
N ARG A 82 -0.89 -1.35 -23.73
CA ARG A 82 -2.19 -1.77 -23.23
C ARG A 82 -2.30 -1.65 -21.71
N LEU A 83 -1.23 -1.96 -20.97
CA LEU A 83 -1.19 -1.83 -19.52
C LEU A 83 -1.26 -0.36 -19.08
N HIS A 84 -0.50 0.52 -19.73
CA HIS A 84 -0.45 1.94 -19.38
C HIS A 84 -1.72 2.72 -19.82
N ALA A 85 -2.57 2.16 -20.66
CA ALA A 85 -3.87 2.76 -20.97
C ALA A 85 -4.75 2.92 -19.71
N THR A 86 -4.64 2.01 -18.76
CA THR A 86 -5.48 1.98 -17.56
C THR A 86 -4.70 2.23 -16.26
N ASN A 87 -3.41 1.95 -16.20
CA ASN A 87 -2.59 2.08 -14.98
C ASN A 87 -1.39 3.02 -15.20
N ASN A 88 -1.31 4.09 -14.41
CA ASN A 88 -0.19 5.03 -14.46
C ASN A 88 1.11 4.43 -13.91
N PHE A 89 1.01 3.57 -12.89
CA PHE A 89 2.15 3.11 -12.08
C PHE A 89 2.15 1.60 -11.85
N PRO A 90 2.28 0.78 -12.92
CA PRO A 90 2.27 -0.67 -12.78
C PRO A 90 3.41 -1.22 -11.92
N GLU A 91 4.52 -0.51 -11.83
CA GLU A 91 5.63 -0.86 -10.93
C GLU A 91 5.26 -0.78 -9.44
N PHE A 92 4.34 0.12 -9.07
CA PHE A 92 3.86 0.23 -7.69
C PHE A 92 2.78 -0.81 -7.41
N THR A 93 1.80 -0.96 -8.29
CA THR A 93 0.74 -1.96 -8.13
C THR A 93 1.29 -3.37 -8.23
N GLY A 94 2.22 -3.63 -9.14
CA GLY A 94 2.90 -4.90 -9.29
C GLY A 94 3.69 -5.34 -8.05
N ARG A 95 4.13 -4.40 -7.20
CA ARG A 95 4.81 -4.70 -5.92
C ARG A 95 3.87 -4.71 -4.73
N LEU A 96 3.00 -3.72 -4.62
CA LEU A 96 2.26 -3.44 -3.38
C LEU A 96 0.80 -3.89 -3.40
N CYS A 97 0.15 -4.00 -4.58
CA CYS A 97 -1.25 -4.37 -4.65
C CYS A 97 -1.45 -5.83 -4.19
N PRO A 98 -2.45 -6.13 -3.34
CA PRO A 98 -2.79 -7.49 -2.95
C PRO A 98 -3.50 -8.30 -4.07
N ALA A 99 -3.62 -7.71 -5.28
CA ALA A 99 -4.16 -8.31 -6.48
C ALA A 99 -5.61 -8.82 -6.34
N PRO A 100 -6.60 -7.96 -6.08
CA PRO A 100 -8.00 -8.38 -6.05
C PRO A 100 -8.47 -8.95 -7.40
N CYS A 101 -7.85 -8.56 -8.50
CA CYS A 101 -8.03 -9.15 -9.82
C CYS A 101 -7.75 -10.66 -9.87
N GLU A 102 -6.72 -11.14 -9.16
CA GLU A 102 -6.44 -12.58 -9.01
C GLU A 102 -7.53 -13.27 -8.18
N GLY A 103 -8.04 -12.59 -7.15
CA GLY A 103 -9.16 -13.08 -6.35
C GLY A 103 -10.45 -13.27 -7.15
N ALA A 104 -10.66 -12.43 -8.16
CA ALA A 104 -11.81 -12.46 -9.08
C ALA A 104 -11.55 -13.26 -10.38
N CYS A 105 -10.34 -13.77 -10.60
CA CYS A 105 -10.02 -14.57 -11.78
C CYS A 105 -10.90 -15.83 -11.86
N VAL A 106 -11.54 -16.06 -13.02
CA VAL A 106 -12.42 -17.22 -13.25
C VAL A 106 -11.70 -18.54 -13.04
N LEU A 107 -10.44 -18.64 -13.46
CA LEU A 107 -9.62 -19.82 -13.22
C LEU A 107 -9.48 -20.15 -11.73
N GLY A 108 -9.48 -19.11 -10.87
CA GLY A 108 -9.40 -19.24 -9.41
C GLY A 108 -10.60 -19.88 -8.72
N ILE A 109 -11.65 -20.28 -9.47
CA ILE A 109 -12.80 -21.02 -8.95
C ILE A 109 -12.42 -22.49 -8.68
N GLY A 110 -11.67 -23.11 -9.57
CA GLY A 110 -11.33 -24.52 -9.52
C GLY A 110 -9.84 -24.85 -9.51
N ASP A 111 -8.98 -23.86 -9.73
CA ASP A 111 -7.51 -23.99 -9.75
C ASP A 111 -6.88 -22.70 -9.18
N ASP A 112 -5.55 -22.60 -9.18
CA ASP A 112 -4.85 -21.37 -8.87
C ASP A 112 -5.11 -20.29 -9.94
N PRO A 113 -5.40 -19.05 -9.57
CA PRO A 113 -5.64 -17.96 -10.53
C PRO A 113 -4.42 -17.67 -11.39
N VAL A 114 -4.59 -16.95 -12.49
CA VAL A 114 -3.49 -16.41 -13.29
C VAL A 114 -2.61 -15.50 -12.45
N ASN A 115 -1.30 -15.50 -12.70
CA ASN A 115 -0.28 -14.68 -12.01
C ASN A 115 -0.31 -13.22 -12.50
N ILE A 116 -1.47 -12.58 -12.38
CA ILE A 116 -1.76 -11.27 -12.98
C ILE A 116 -0.76 -10.21 -12.53
N LYS A 117 -0.57 -10.12 -11.22
CA LYS A 117 0.34 -9.14 -10.60
C LYS A 117 1.79 -9.30 -11.07
N THR A 118 2.27 -10.53 -11.19
CA THR A 118 3.64 -10.81 -11.66
C THR A 118 3.80 -10.45 -13.13
N VAL A 119 2.81 -10.77 -13.96
CA VAL A 119 2.83 -10.41 -15.39
C VAL A 119 2.81 -8.88 -15.55
N GLU A 120 1.96 -8.18 -14.82
CA GLU A 120 1.90 -6.72 -14.77
C GLU A 120 3.26 -6.10 -14.44
N LEU A 121 3.90 -6.56 -13.36
CA LEU A 121 5.21 -6.07 -12.94
C LEU A 121 6.29 -6.33 -14.00
N THR A 122 6.30 -7.53 -14.59
CA THR A 122 7.31 -7.85 -15.61
C THR A 122 7.14 -7.01 -16.87
N ILE A 123 5.90 -6.73 -17.31
CA ILE A 123 5.66 -5.84 -18.47
C ILE A 123 6.31 -4.47 -18.22
N VAL A 124 6.07 -3.85 -17.08
CA VAL A 124 6.59 -2.50 -16.82
C VAL A 124 8.10 -2.49 -16.61
N GLU A 125 8.68 -3.49 -15.93
CA GLU A 125 10.12 -3.58 -15.75
C GLU A 125 10.84 -3.85 -17.09
N HIS A 126 10.26 -4.69 -17.95
CA HIS A 126 10.75 -4.88 -19.31
C HIS A 126 10.71 -3.55 -20.09
N ALA A 127 9.62 -2.81 -20.01
CA ALA A 127 9.47 -1.52 -20.69
C ALA A 127 10.50 -0.47 -20.21
N TRP A 128 10.82 -0.44 -18.91
CA TRP A 128 11.88 0.42 -18.38
C TRP A 128 13.27 0.01 -18.88
N LYS A 129 13.56 -1.29 -18.92
CA LYS A 129 14.84 -1.84 -19.42
C LYS A 129 15.06 -1.48 -20.90
N GLU A 130 14.01 -1.55 -21.71
CA GLU A 130 14.02 -1.23 -23.13
C GLU A 130 13.92 0.28 -23.43
N GLY A 131 13.79 1.13 -22.39
CA GLY A 131 13.68 2.58 -22.56
C GLY A 131 12.35 3.05 -23.16
N TRP A 132 11.28 2.26 -23.08
CA TRP A 132 9.98 2.61 -23.66
C TRP A 132 9.16 3.54 -22.78
N VAL A 133 9.50 3.66 -21.50
CA VAL A 133 8.80 4.57 -20.59
C VAL A 133 9.36 5.97 -20.75
N GLU A 134 8.93 6.65 -21.79
CA GLU A 134 9.34 8.01 -22.13
C GLU A 134 8.39 9.06 -21.53
N PRO A 135 8.85 10.29 -21.27
CA PRO A 135 7.99 11.41 -20.90
C PRO A 135 6.98 11.75 -22.00
N ILE A 136 5.70 11.78 -21.66
CA ILE A 136 4.62 12.16 -22.58
C ILE A 136 4.29 13.64 -22.36
N LYS A 137 4.84 14.51 -23.19
CA LYS A 137 4.54 15.94 -23.13
C LYS A 137 3.20 16.25 -23.80
N PRO A 138 2.37 17.13 -23.21
CA PRO A 138 1.13 17.56 -23.85
C PRO A 138 1.42 18.28 -25.16
N SER A 139 0.53 18.10 -26.14
CA SER A 139 0.64 18.76 -27.47
C SER A 139 0.23 20.23 -27.45
N PHE A 140 -0.46 20.66 -26.39
CA PHE A 140 -0.94 22.04 -26.21
C PHE A 140 -1.00 22.38 -24.71
N SER A 141 -1.10 23.66 -24.38
CA SER A 141 -1.34 24.15 -23.01
C SER A 141 -2.77 24.64 -22.91
N THR A 142 -3.48 24.26 -21.86
CA THR A 142 -4.83 24.74 -21.55
C THR A 142 -4.81 26.16 -20.96
N GLY A 143 -3.66 26.59 -20.44
CA GLY A 143 -3.52 27.81 -19.66
C GLY A 143 -4.03 27.70 -18.22
N GLN A 144 -4.67 26.59 -17.84
CA GLN A 144 -5.21 26.38 -16.49
C GLN A 144 -4.15 25.86 -15.54
N LYS A 145 -4.19 26.32 -14.31
CA LYS A 145 -3.27 25.93 -13.21
C LYS A 145 -4.00 25.03 -12.20
N VAL A 146 -3.47 23.87 -11.93
CA VAL A 146 -4.07 22.95 -10.98
C VAL A 146 -3.11 22.65 -9.83
N ALA A 147 -3.59 22.84 -8.61
CA ALA A 147 -2.89 22.42 -7.39
C ALA A 147 -3.30 20.99 -7.00
N VAL A 148 -2.32 20.13 -6.76
CA VAL A 148 -2.54 18.82 -6.15
C VAL A 148 -1.87 18.82 -4.78
N VAL A 149 -2.63 18.59 -3.73
CA VAL A 149 -2.11 18.56 -2.35
C VAL A 149 -2.00 17.12 -1.87
N GLY A 150 -0.76 16.67 -1.65
CA GLY A 150 -0.39 15.30 -1.33
C GLY A 150 0.16 14.55 -2.54
N SER A 151 1.25 13.84 -2.31
CA SER A 151 2.01 13.12 -3.36
C SER A 151 1.94 11.60 -3.24
N GLY A 152 0.94 11.08 -2.52
CA GLY A 152 0.66 9.65 -2.50
C GLY A 152 0.14 9.14 -3.86
N PRO A 153 -0.22 7.84 -3.98
CA PRO A 153 -0.65 7.25 -5.25
C PRO A 153 -1.76 8.02 -5.97
N ALA A 154 -2.74 8.54 -5.21
CA ALA A 154 -3.84 9.32 -5.76
C ALA A 154 -3.39 10.67 -6.32
N GLY A 155 -2.55 11.39 -5.56
CA GLY A 155 -2.02 12.69 -6.00
C GLY A 155 -1.10 12.57 -7.21
N MET A 156 -0.20 11.59 -7.22
CA MET A 156 0.66 11.32 -8.38
C MET A 156 -0.16 10.98 -9.63
N ALA A 157 -1.20 10.14 -9.50
CA ALA A 157 -2.05 9.76 -10.62
C ALA A 157 -2.84 10.96 -11.16
N ALA A 158 -3.43 11.77 -10.28
CA ALA A 158 -4.12 12.98 -10.67
C ALA A 158 -3.19 13.97 -11.38
N ALA A 159 -2.01 14.20 -10.81
CA ALA A 159 -1.02 15.11 -11.38
C ALA A 159 -0.57 14.67 -12.79
N GLN A 160 -0.24 13.39 -12.98
CA GLN A 160 0.19 12.90 -14.28
C GLN A 160 -0.91 13.02 -15.33
N GLN A 161 -2.16 12.66 -15.00
CA GLN A 161 -3.29 12.77 -15.92
C GLN A 161 -3.50 14.22 -16.37
N LEU A 162 -3.51 15.17 -15.44
CA LEU A 162 -3.72 16.60 -15.72
C LEU A 162 -2.54 17.23 -16.47
N THR A 163 -1.30 16.86 -16.11
CA THR A 163 -0.12 17.34 -16.86
C THR A 163 -0.19 16.89 -18.30
N ARG A 164 -0.52 15.63 -18.57
CA ARG A 164 -0.67 15.09 -19.92
C ARG A 164 -1.85 15.69 -20.69
N ALA A 165 -2.90 16.15 -19.98
CA ALA A 165 -4.01 16.91 -20.57
C ALA A 165 -3.65 18.36 -20.92
N GLY A 166 -2.48 18.85 -20.52
CA GLY A 166 -1.99 20.19 -20.88
C GLY A 166 -2.17 21.25 -19.80
N HIS A 167 -2.55 20.88 -18.59
CA HIS A 167 -2.64 21.79 -17.45
C HIS A 167 -1.27 22.07 -16.82
N ALA A 168 -1.10 23.26 -16.24
CA ALA A 168 0.07 23.59 -15.42
C ALA A 168 -0.15 23.04 -14.00
N VAL A 169 0.44 21.87 -13.70
CA VAL A 169 0.21 21.15 -12.44
C VAL A 169 1.34 21.37 -11.45
N THR A 170 0.97 21.76 -10.22
CA THR A 170 1.89 21.82 -9.08
C THR A 170 1.41 20.87 -8.00
N VAL A 171 2.28 19.94 -7.58
CA VAL A 171 2.06 19.01 -6.48
C VAL A 171 2.74 19.54 -5.22
N PHE A 172 2.00 19.72 -4.15
CA PHE A 172 2.51 20.11 -2.84
C PHE A 172 2.62 18.89 -1.92
N GLU A 173 3.80 18.68 -1.37
CA GLU A 173 4.07 17.58 -0.42
C GLU A 173 4.70 18.15 0.86
N ARG A 174 4.09 17.80 2.00
CA ARG A 174 4.58 18.24 3.32
C ARG A 174 5.91 17.60 3.73
N ALA A 175 6.17 16.38 3.24
CA ALA A 175 7.44 15.70 3.48
C ALA A 175 8.54 16.22 2.54
N ASP A 176 9.78 15.89 2.84
CA ASP A 176 10.95 16.25 2.05
C ASP A 176 11.07 15.47 0.73
N ARG A 177 10.28 14.40 0.54
CA ARG A 177 10.26 13.56 -0.68
C ARG A 177 8.86 13.17 -1.07
N ILE A 178 8.66 13.01 -2.37
CA ILE A 178 7.42 12.59 -3.01
C ILE A 178 7.17 11.08 -2.79
N GLY A 179 5.89 10.68 -2.70
CA GLY A 179 5.46 9.28 -2.67
C GLY A 179 4.51 8.91 -1.52
N GLY A 180 4.27 9.81 -0.57
CA GLY A 180 3.38 9.56 0.57
C GLY A 180 3.75 8.29 1.34
N LEU A 181 2.76 7.43 1.66
CA LEU A 181 3.01 6.18 2.40
C LEU A 181 3.87 5.17 1.62
N MET A 182 3.94 5.23 0.30
CA MET A 182 4.87 4.40 -0.48
C MET A 182 6.32 4.74 -0.16
N ARG A 183 6.61 6.02 0.10
CA ARG A 183 7.96 6.51 0.46
C ARG A 183 8.33 6.16 1.90
N TYR A 184 7.47 6.50 2.84
CA TYR A 184 7.81 6.46 4.26
C TYR A 184 7.12 5.38 5.08
N GLY A 185 5.99 4.82 4.59
CA GLY A 185 5.28 3.75 5.28
C GLY A 185 5.74 2.36 4.86
N VAL A 186 5.92 2.14 3.57
CA VAL A 186 6.33 0.84 3.01
C VAL A 186 7.83 0.64 3.16
N PRO A 187 8.33 -0.49 3.71
CA PRO A 187 9.75 -0.77 3.80
C PRO A 187 10.42 -1.04 2.44
N GLU A 188 11.74 -0.81 2.35
CA GLU A 188 12.57 -1.09 1.18
C GLU A 188 12.45 -2.54 0.71
N PHE A 189 12.43 -3.50 1.63
CA PHE A 189 12.34 -4.92 1.27
C PHE A 189 11.02 -5.34 0.62
N LYS A 190 9.99 -4.48 0.64
CA LYS A 190 8.74 -4.64 -0.13
C LYS A 190 8.76 -3.88 -1.45
N MET A 191 9.35 -2.69 -1.46
CA MET A 191 9.49 -1.85 -2.65
C MET A 191 10.63 -0.86 -2.46
N GLU A 192 11.71 -1.02 -3.21
CA GLU A 192 12.83 -0.08 -3.25
C GLU A 192 12.39 1.27 -3.82
N LYS A 193 12.82 2.36 -3.19
CA LYS A 193 12.32 3.70 -3.53
C LYS A 193 12.87 4.27 -4.82
N LYS A 194 13.93 3.67 -5.37
CA LYS A 194 14.40 3.97 -6.74
C LYS A 194 13.30 3.88 -7.79
N TRP A 195 12.27 3.04 -7.56
CA TRP A 195 11.12 2.93 -8.45
C TRP A 195 10.21 4.16 -8.40
N ILE A 196 10.09 4.80 -7.24
CA ILE A 196 9.38 6.06 -7.09
C ILE A 196 10.21 7.17 -7.75
N ASP A 197 11.52 7.20 -7.50
CA ASP A 197 12.40 8.27 -7.99
C ASP A 197 12.42 8.32 -9.51
N ARG A 198 12.61 7.18 -10.20
CA ARG A 198 12.56 7.14 -11.68
C ARG A 198 11.20 7.60 -12.25
N ARG A 199 10.09 7.34 -11.54
CA ARG A 199 8.77 7.79 -11.98
C ARG A 199 8.58 9.29 -11.76
N ILE A 200 9.11 9.85 -10.69
CA ILE A 200 9.13 11.30 -10.45
C ILE A 200 9.92 12.00 -11.56
N GLU A 201 11.12 11.53 -11.87
CA GLU A 201 11.94 12.06 -12.97
C GLU A 201 11.18 12.10 -14.31
N GLN A 202 10.45 11.02 -14.62
CA GLN A 202 9.60 10.99 -15.82
C GLN A 202 8.49 12.04 -15.75
N MET A 203 7.77 12.17 -14.62
CA MET A 203 6.66 13.12 -14.46
C MET A 203 7.17 14.58 -14.50
N GLU A 204 8.34 14.87 -13.93
CA GLU A 204 8.99 16.19 -14.04
C GLU A 204 9.35 16.50 -15.49
N ALA A 205 9.87 15.53 -16.24
CA ALA A 205 10.14 15.69 -17.67
C ALA A 205 8.89 15.84 -18.53
N GLU A 206 7.73 15.38 -18.08
CA GLU A 206 6.40 15.63 -18.67
C GLU A 206 5.91 17.07 -18.41
N GLY A 207 6.36 17.70 -17.30
CA GLY A 207 6.03 19.06 -16.92
C GLY A 207 5.34 19.24 -15.57
N THR A 208 5.17 18.14 -14.79
CA THR A 208 4.66 18.22 -13.42
C THR A 208 5.68 18.92 -12.52
N VAL A 209 5.25 19.91 -11.74
CA VAL A 209 6.10 20.61 -10.77
C VAL A 209 5.84 20.04 -9.38
N PHE A 210 6.90 19.57 -8.70
CA PHE A 210 6.83 19.09 -7.32
C PHE A 210 7.42 20.11 -6.35
N LYS A 211 6.68 20.41 -5.26
CA LYS A 211 7.13 21.27 -4.16
C LYS A 211 7.08 20.46 -2.86
N THR A 212 8.24 20.03 -2.40
CA THR A 212 8.41 19.30 -1.13
C THR A 212 8.64 20.25 0.04
N ASN A 213 8.49 19.74 1.28
CA ASN A 213 8.54 20.53 2.53
C ASN A 213 7.51 21.65 2.57
N VAL A 214 6.37 21.48 1.89
CA VAL A 214 5.31 22.49 1.83
C VAL A 214 3.97 21.87 2.23
N SER A 215 3.42 22.35 3.34
CA SER A 215 2.01 22.13 3.71
C SER A 215 1.25 23.39 3.32
N PRO A 216 0.58 23.44 2.16
CA PRO A 216 0.00 24.69 1.66
C PRO A 216 -1.14 25.16 2.54
N THR A 217 -1.29 26.48 2.60
CA THR A 217 -2.43 27.20 3.19
C THR A 217 -3.41 27.62 2.09
N GLY A 218 -4.56 28.18 2.45
CA GLY A 218 -5.46 28.78 1.48
C GLY A 218 -4.77 29.86 0.65
N GLU A 219 -3.90 30.69 1.28
CA GLU A 219 -3.16 31.75 0.58
C GLU A 219 -2.29 31.21 -0.55
N ASP A 220 -1.62 30.07 -0.36
CA ASP A 220 -0.76 29.46 -1.36
C ASP A 220 -1.54 28.92 -2.58
N LEU A 221 -2.87 28.78 -2.45
CA LEU A 221 -3.73 28.14 -3.43
C LEU A 221 -4.63 29.12 -4.22
N LYS A 222 -4.64 30.39 -3.88
CA LYS A 222 -5.53 31.41 -4.49
C LYS A 222 -5.36 31.60 -5.99
N ASP A 223 -4.16 31.36 -6.51
CA ASP A 223 -3.83 31.55 -7.93
C ASP A 223 -4.04 30.30 -8.80
N PHE A 224 -4.67 29.27 -8.24
CA PHE A 224 -4.98 28.04 -8.96
C PHE A 224 -6.45 28.01 -9.40
N ASP A 225 -6.68 27.49 -10.60
CA ASP A 225 -8.00 27.39 -11.22
C ASP A 225 -8.78 26.16 -10.71
N ALA A 226 -8.08 25.16 -10.17
CA ALA A 226 -8.67 23.99 -9.51
C ALA A 226 -7.71 23.42 -8.44
N ILE A 227 -8.27 22.73 -7.44
CA ILE A 227 -7.53 22.12 -6.34
C ILE A 227 -7.95 20.65 -6.21
N ILE A 228 -6.97 19.74 -6.15
CA ILE A 228 -7.20 18.32 -5.83
C ILE A 228 -6.54 17.99 -4.50
N LEU A 229 -7.34 17.54 -3.52
CA LEU A 229 -6.85 17.09 -2.22
C LEU A 229 -6.68 15.57 -2.24
N ALA A 230 -5.44 15.11 -2.16
CA ALA A 230 -5.03 13.71 -2.09
C ALA A 230 -4.16 13.45 -0.84
N ILE A 231 -4.58 14.06 0.29
CA ILE A 231 -3.82 14.11 1.54
C ILE A 231 -3.82 12.81 2.34
N GLY A 232 -4.54 11.79 1.88
CA GLY A 232 -4.64 10.50 2.55
C GLY A 232 -5.47 10.53 3.84
N SER A 233 -5.37 9.47 4.63
CA SER A 233 -5.94 9.33 5.98
C SER A 233 -4.79 8.92 6.89
N THR A 234 -4.36 9.79 7.80
CA THR A 234 -3.08 9.65 8.53
C THR A 234 -3.23 9.72 10.05
N VAL A 235 -4.43 10.00 10.58
CA VAL A 235 -4.70 9.91 12.03
C VAL A 235 -4.82 8.44 12.41
N GLY A 236 -3.82 7.91 13.14
CA GLY A 236 -3.77 6.53 13.59
C GLY A 236 -4.86 6.21 14.61
N ARG A 237 -5.40 4.98 14.55
CA ARG A 237 -6.25 4.47 15.63
C ARG A 237 -5.41 4.29 16.88
N ASP A 238 -5.89 4.81 18.00
CA ASP A 238 -5.23 4.67 19.29
C ASP A 238 -5.77 3.48 20.10
N LEU A 239 -5.00 3.05 21.10
CA LEU A 239 -5.32 1.98 22.03
C LEU A 239 -5.50 2.58 23.44
N PRO A 240 -6.72 2.85 23.88
CA PRO A 240 -6.97 3.52 25.17
C PRO A 240 -6.93 2.50 26.34
N VAL A 241 -5.75 1.97 26.62
CA VAL A 241 -5.50 1.05 27.76
C VAL A 241 -4.53 1.68 28.73
N PRO A 242 -4.54 1.27 30.03
CA PRO A 242 -3.53 1.68 31.00
C PRO A 242 -2.12 1.43 30.47
N GLY A 243 -1.20 2.38 30.67
CA GLY A 243 0.18 2.29 30.21
C GLY A 243 0.42 2.72 28.76
N ARG A 244 -0.62 3.23 28.04
CA ARG A 244 -0.48 3.76 26.67
C ARG A 244 0.55 4.88 26.57
N GLU A 245 0.69 5.66 27.64
CA GLU A 245 1.59 6.80 27.75
C GLU A 245 3.06 6.45 28.03
N LEU A 246 3.38 5.18 28.25
CA LEU A 246 4.75 4.73 28.56
C LEU A 246 5.68 4.95 27.35
N GLU A 247 6.92 5.38 27.63
CA GLU A 247 7.99 5.40 26.64
C GLU A 247 8.22 3.97 26.10
N GLY A 248 8.33 3.83 24.78
CA GLY A 248 8.44 2.54 24.09
C GLY A 248 7.11 2.09 23.46
N VAL A 249 6.03 2.87 23.62
CA VAL A 249 4.73 2.62 22.97
C VAL A 249 4.51 3.66 21.86
N TYR A 250 4.59 3.26 20.60
CA TYR A 250 4.56 4.15 19.45
C TYR A 250 3.53 3.73 18.40
N GLN A 251 3.03 4.69 17.64
CA GLN A 251 2.30 4.41 16.42
C GLN A 251 3.27 3.82 15.36
N ALA A 252 2.78 2.93 14.50
CA ALA A 252 3.58 2.37 13.40
C ALA A 252 4.22 3.46 12.52
N MET A 253 3.53 4.60 12.33
CA MET A 253 4.02 5.72 11.54
C MET A 253 5.01 6.64 12.27
N GLU A 254 5.29 6.39 13.54
CA GLU A 254 6.45 6.96 14.24
C GLU A 254 7.70 6.08 14.07
N TYR A 255 7.49 4.79 13.86
CA TYR A 255 8.54 3.77 13.76
C TYR A 255 9.05 3.54 12.33
N LEU A 256 8.15 3.38 11.36
CA LEU A 256 8.52 3.02 9.97
C LEU A 256 9.26 4.13 9.21
N PRO A 257 8.85 5.42 9.27
CA PRO A 257 9.54 6.47 8.51
C PRO A 257 11.03 6.63 8.87
N PRO A 258 11.46 6.72 10.16
CA PRO A 258 12.87 6.79 10.47
C PRO A 258 13.63 5.50 10.13
N ALA A 259 13.00 4.31 10.23
CA ALA A 259 13.62 3.06 9.79
C ALA A 259 13.89 3.07 8.27
N ASN A 260 12.95 3.60 7.47
CA ASN A 260 13.13 3.77 6.04
C ASN A 260 14.25 4.79 5.72
N ARG A 261 14.39 5.87 6.50
CA ARG A 261 15.48 6.85 6.35
C ARG A 261 16.84 6.23 6.62
N VAL A 262 16.96 5.26 7.52
CA VAL A 262 18.19 4.46 7.68
C VAL A 262 18.46 3.64 6.40
N GLY A 263 17.43 3.00 5.84
CA GLY A 263 17.55 2.25 4.59
C GLY A 263 18.03 3.10 3.40
N TYR A 264 17.68 4.40 3.39
CA TYR A 264 18.17 5.36 2.35
C TYR A 264 19.55 5.90 2.62
N GLY A 265 20.11 5.71 3.81
CA GLY A 265 21.36 6.34 4.24
C GLY A 265 21.20 7.81 4.65
N ASP A 266 19.99 8.29 4.89
CA ASP A 266 19.74 9.68 5.35
C ASP A 266 20.18 9.87 6.81
N ILE A 267 20.02 8.83 7.61
CA ILE A 267 20.43 8.79 9.03
C ILE A 267 21.12 7.45 9.32
N GLU A 268 22.09 7.46 10.22
CA GLU A 268 22.83 6.25 10.58
C GLU A 268 22.01 5.27 11.43
N THR A 269 21.19 5.80 12.33
CA THR A 269 20.39 5.00 13.28
C THR A 269 18.99 5.57 13.41
N SER A 270 18.00 4.68 13.55
CA SER A 270 16.64 5.09 13.87
C SER A 270 16.51 5.50 15.33
N PRO A 271 15.80 6.61 15.65
CA PRO A 271 15.51 6.99 17.03
C PRO A 271 14.65 5.95 17.77
N ILE A 272 13.87 5.15 17.03
CA ILE A 272 13.12 4.02 17.54
C ILE A 272 13.72 2.78 16.91
N ASP A 273 14.43 1.98 17.71
CA ASP A 273 15.15 0.79 17.27
C ASP A 273 14.66 -0.45 18.02
N ALA A 274 14.49 -1.55 17.30
CA ALA A 274 14.05 -2.84 17.81
C ALA A 274 15.21 -3.75 18.26
N LYS A 275 16.47 -3.35 18.06
CA LYS A 275 17.64 -4.20 18.33
C LYS A 275 17.67 -4.72 19.77
N GLY A 276 17.71 -6.05 19.91
CA GLY A 276 17.79 -6.74 21.21
C GLY A 276 16.51 -6.66 22.06
N LYS A 277 15.41 -6.10 21.54
CA LYS A 277 14.15 -5.91 22.26
C LYS A 277 13.14 -7.01 21.99
N ASN A 278 12.25 -7.23 22.95
CA ASN A 278 11.01 -7.95 22.76
C ASN A 278 9.98 -6.99 22.19
N VAL A 279 9.60 -7.20 20.95
CA VAL A 279 8.70 -6.30 20.20
C VAL A 279 7.30 -6.90 20.14
N VAL A 280 6.30 -6.11 20.49
CA VAL A 280 4.89 -6.49 20.30
C VAL A 280 4.25 -5.51 19.32
N ILE A 281 3.58 -6.06 18.32
CA ILE A 281 2.85 -5.31 17.29
C ILE A 281 1.37 -5.59 17.46
N ILE A 282 0.58 -4.53 17.65
CA ILE A 282 -0.86 -4.61 17.82
C ILE A 282 -1.52 -4.19 16.51
N GLY A 283 -2.10 -5.18 15.80
CA GLY A 283 -2.73 -5.05 14.50
C GLY A 283 -2.25 -6.07 13.50
N GLY A 284 -3.19 -6.80 12.88
CA GLY A 284 -2.93 -7.92 11.96
C GLY A 284 -2.78 -7.55 10.49
N GLY A 285 -2.87 -6.25 10.13
CA GLY A 285 -2.83 -5.76 8.76
C GLY A 285 -1.44 -5.63 8.15
N ASP A 286 -1.38 -5.08 6.93
CA ASP A 286 -0.13 -4.91 6.17
C ASP A 286 0.88 -4.00 6.89
N THR A 287 0.41 -2.92 7.54
CA THR A 287 1.26 -2.04 8.34
C THR A 287 1.92 -2.78 9.50
N GLY A 288 1.18 -3.66 10.19
CA GLY A 288 1.74 -4.52 11.24
C GLY A 288 2.78 -5.50 10.69
N THR A 289 2.55 -6.04 9.51
CA THR A 289 3.51 -6.89 8.79
C THR A 289 4.78 -6.13 8.41
N ASP A 290 4.66 -4.86 8.04
CA ASP A 290 5.78 -3.98 7.74
C ASP A 290 6.64 -3.70 8.98
N CYS A 291 5.99 -3.41 10.11
CA CYS A 291 6.66 -3.31 11.41
C CYS A 291 7.36 -4.62 11.79
N PHE A 292 6.73 -5.76 11.54
CA PHE A 292 7.27 -7.08 11.85
C PHE A 292 8.58 -7.36 11.10
N GLY A 293 8.57 -7.19 9.76
CA GLY A 293 9.76 -7.40 8.95
C GLY A 293 10.88 -6.38 9.23
N THR A 294 10.50 -5.14 9.57
CA THR A 294 11.45 -4.08 9.98
C THR A 294 12.11 -4.43 11.30
N ALA A 295 11.35 -4.87 12.31
CA ALA A 295 11.88 -5.24 13.61
C ALA A 295 12.83 -6.45 13.53
N LEU A 296 12.52 -7.44 12.68
CA LEU A 296 13.42 -8.56 12.42
C LEU A 296 14.77 -8.10 11.87
N ARG A 297 14.76 -7.21 10.85
CA ARG A 297 15.99 -6.67 10.22
C ARG A 297 16.80 -5.78 11.17
N GLN A 298 16.14 -5.08 12.06
CA GLN A 298 16.82 -4.32 13.12
C GLN A 298 17.43 -5.22 14.22
N GLY A 299 17.15 -6.52 14.23
CA GLY A 299 17.72 -7.45 15.20
C GLY A 299 16.93 -7.54 16.51
N ALA A 300 15.60 -7.51 16.45
CA ALA A 300 14.75 -7.77 17.60
C ALA A 300 15.04 -9.12 18.23
N LYS A 301 14.97 -9.21 19.55
CA LYS A 301 15.10 -10.47 20.31
C LYS A 301 13.91 -11.39 20.06
N SER A 302 12.71 -10.83 20.02
CA SER A 302 11.48 -11.51 19.63
C SER A 302 10.51 -10.51 19.01
N VAL A 303 9.65 -10.99 18.08
CA VAL A 303 8.59 -10.17 17.50
C VAL A 303 7.27 -10.92 17.60
N HIS A 304 6.27 -10.32 18.23
CA HIS A 304 4.92 -10.85 18.31
C HIS A 304 3.95 -9.88 17.64
N GLN A 305 3.11 -10.40 16.75
CA GLN A 305 2.04 -9.61 16.10
C GLN A 305 0.68 -10.17 16.53
N PHE A 306 -0.16 -9.32 17.12
CA PHE A 306 -1.49 -9.69 17.61
C PHE A 306 -2.60 -9.06 16.79
N ASP A 307 -3.62 -9.86 16.51
CA ASP A 307 -4.84 -9.46 15.86
C ASP A 307 -6.05 -9.84 16.74
N ILE A 308 -7.00 -8.92 16.90
CA ILE A 308 -8.27 -9.19 17.59
C ILE A 308 -9.22 -10.07 16.77
N MET A 309 -8.96 -10.17 15.45
CA MET A 309 -9.79 -10.96 14.54
C MET A 309 -9.46 -12.46 14.64
N PRO A 310 -10.44 -13.33 14.32
CA PRO A 310 -10.19 -14.76 14.21
C PRO A 310 -9.15 -15.09 13.14
N LYS A 311 -8.40 -16.16 13.35
CA LYS A 311 -7.46 -16.68 12.35
C LYS A 311 -8.20 -17.01 11.06
N PRO A 312 -7.83 -16.38 9.92
CA PRO A 312 -8.45 -16.69 8.65
C PRO A 312 -8.29 -18.17 8.26
N PRO A 313 -9.26 -18.77 7.55
CA PRO A 313 -9.14 -20.16 7.08
C PRO A 313 -8.03 -20.29 6.02
N LYS A 314 -7.50 -21.50 5.84
CA LYS A 314 -6.45 -21.78 4.84
C LYS A 314 -6.96 -21.63 3.40
N THR A 315 -8.25 -21.89 3.18
CA THR A 315 -8.94 -21.77 1.90
C THR A 315 -9.91 -20.59 1.94
N ARG A 316 -10.49 -20.21 0.80
CA ARG A 316 -11.51 -19.15 0.71
C ARG A 316 -12.65 -19.43 1.69
N ALA A 317 -12.97 -18.48 2.56
CA ALA A 317 -14.11 -18.57 3.47
C ALA A 317 -15.46 -18.57 2.71
N ALA A 318 -16.45 -19.28 3.23
CA ALA A 318 -17.81 -19.25 2.66
C ALA A 318 -18.45 -17.87 2.71
N SER A 319 -18.08 -17.03 3.68
CA SER A 319 -18.50 -15.64 3.81
C SER A 319 -17.99 -14.73 2.70
N THR A 320 -17.00 -15.16 1.93
CA THR A 320 -16.43 -14.40 0.80
C THR A 320 -16.46 -15.23 -0.47
N PRO A 321 -17.66 -15.53 -1.02
CA PRO A 321 -17.80 -16.34 -2.23
C PRO A 321 -17.12 -15.65 -3.42
N TRP A 322 -16.67 -16.45 -4.41
CA TRP A 322 -16.21 -15.90 -5.66
C TRP A 322 -17.34 -15.07 -6.31
N PRO A 323 -17.07 -13.92 -6.95
CA PRO A 323 -15.77 -13.31 -7.27
C PRO A 323 -15.21 -12.36 -6.21
N THR A 324 -15.79 -12.29 -5.01
CA THR A 324 -15.35 -11.34 -3.98
C THR A 324 -13.92 -11.59 -3.53
N TYR A 325 -13.30 -10.59 -2.91
CA TYR A 325 -11.93 -10.74 -2.41
C TYR A 325 -11.87 -11.78 -1.28
N PRO A 326 -11.05 -12.84 -1.40
CA PRO A 326 -11.15 -13.98 -0.50
C PRO A 326 -10.59 -13.68 0.90
N LEU A 327 -11.41 -13.94 1.92
CA LEU A 327 -10.91 -14.10 3.29
C LEU A 327 -10.21 -15.46 3.39
N LYS A 328 -8.88 -15.44 3.45
CA LYS A 328 -8.04 -16.62 3.65
C LYS A 328 -6.73 -16.25 4.32
N LEU A 329 -6.14 -17.20 5.02
CA LEU A 329 -4.83 -17.01 5.62
C LEU A 329 -3.78 -16.74 4.53
N ARG A 330 -3.07 -15.64 4.67
CA ARG A 330 -1.95 -15.26 3.80
C ARG A 330 -0.69 -15.18 4.64
N LEU A 331 0.35 -15.81 4.14
CA LEU A 331 1.68 -15.68 4.71
C LEU A 331 2.44 -14.63 3.90
N ALA A 332 2.83 -13.55 4.54
CA ALA A 332 3.70 -12.56 3.94
C ALA A 332 5.17 -12.97 4.13
N SER A 333 6.06 -12.45 3.29
CA SER A 333 7.50 -12.74 3.39
C SER A 333 8.08 -12.45 4.78
N ALA A 334 7.65 -11.36 5.41
CA ALA A 334 8.06 -11.05 6.78
C ALA A 334 7.64 -12.10 7.82
N HIS A 335 6.47 -12.74 7.63
CA HIS A 335 6.04 -13.82 8.51
C HIS A 335 6.84 -15.11 8.28
N GLU A 336 7.20 -15.43 7.02
CA GLU A 336 8.14 -16.52 6.73
C GLU A 336 9.47 -16.31 7.43
N GLU A 337 9.97 -15.07 7.42
CA GLU A 337 11.20 -14.68 8.10
C GLU A 337 11.11 -14.84 9.62
N GLY A 338 9.95 -14.51 10.22
CA GLY A 338 9.71 -14.69 11.65
C GLY A 338 9.53 -16.14 12.07
N GLU A 339 8.90 -16.96 11.22
CA GLU A 339 8.70 -18.39 11.46
C GLU A 339 9.94 -19.23 11.10
N TYR A 340 10.98 -18.61 10.53
CA TYR A 340 12.23 -19.26 10.21
C TYR A 340 12.92 -19.77 11.50
N ALA A 341 13.05 -21.08 11.61
CA ALA A 341 13.74 -21.70 12.73
C ALA A 341 15.25 -21.71 12.51
N VAL A 342 16.00 -21.31 13.51
CA VAL A 342 17.46 -21.41 13.49
C VAL A 342 17.86 -22.88 13.66
N THR A 343 18.31 -23.51 12.56
CA THR A 343 18.76 -24.91 12.57
C THR A 343 20.11 -25.05 11.85
N GLY A 344 21.04 -25.82 12.46
CA GLY A 344 22.36 -26.10 11.89
C GLY A 344 23.44 -25.05 12.17
N GLU A 345 24.71 -25.43 11.96
CA GLU A 345 25.87 -24.59 12.25
C GLU A 345 25.95 -23.32 11.39
N GLU A 346 25.69 -23.43 10.08
CA GLU A 346 25.68 -22.27 9.15
C GLU A 346 24.65 -21.22 9.55
N THR A 347 23.49 -21.65 10.05
CA THR A 347 22.43 -20.75 10.51
C THR A 347 22.80 -20.09 11.83
N GLN A 348 23.55 -20.78 12.67
CA GLN A 348 24.00 -20.26 13.96
C GLN A 348 25.05 -19.16 13.77
N GLU A 349 26.02 -19.34 12.87
CA GLU A 349 26.97 -18.31 12.47
C GLU A 349 26.27 -17.08 11.90
N LEU A 350 25.24 -17.28 11.10
CA LEU A 350 24.43 -16.21 10.54
C LEU A 350 23.66 -15.44 11.61
N VAL A 351 23.08 -16.13 12.58
CA VAL A 351 22.36 -15.53 13.73
C VAL A 351 23.30 -14.70 14.60
N GLU A 352 24.51 -15.15 14.84
CA GLU A 352 25.53 -14.38 15.53
C GLU A 352 25.91 -13.11 14.75
N LYS A 353 26.04 -13.23 13.45
CA LYS A 353 26.33 -12.13 12.53
C LYS A 353 25.22 -11.06 12.49
N LEU A 354 23.95 -11.50 12.64
CA LEU A 354 22.79 -10.63 12.74
C LEU A 354 22.62 -9.98 14.15
N GLY A 355 23.45 -10.36 15.12
CA GLY A 355 23.35 -9.89 16.51
C GLY A 355 22.24 -10.54 17.31
N PHE A 356 21.74 -11.70 16.87
CA PHE A 356 20.80 -12.54 17.64
C PHE A 356 21.49 -13.53 18.59
N ALA A 357 22.62 -13.19 19.09
CA ALA A 357 23.63 -14.03 19.76
C ALA A 357 23.13 -14.86 20.96
N THR A 358 21.88 -14.76 21.37
CA THR A 358 21.35 -15.46 22.55
C THR A 358 20.24 -16.46 22.26
N ARG A 359 20.02 -16.80 20.98
CA ARG A 359 18.90 -17.70 20.62
C ARG A 359 19.33 -19.16 20.65
N GLU A 360 18.50 -19.98 21.27
CA GLU A 360 18.64 -21.42 21.22
C GLU A 360 18.37 -21.94 19.79
N VAL A 361 19.10 -22.97 19.41
CA VAL A 361 18.88 -23.71 18.16
C VAL A 361 17.43 -24.19 18.11
N GLY A 362 16.73 -23.86 17.01
CA GLY A 362 15.30 -24.19 16.84
C GLY A 362 14.31 -23.13 17.34
N SER A 363 14.78 -21.99 17.90
CA SER A 363 13.88 -20.90 18.28
C SER A 363 13.33 -20.16 17.06
N VAL A 364 12.04 -19.80 17.10
CA VAL A 364 11.37 -18.99 16.09
C VAL A 364 11.59 -17.52 16.37
N LEU A 365 11.96 -16.72 15.35
CA LEU A 365 12.24 -15.30 15.49
C LEU A 365 10.99 -14.46 15.80
N GLY A 366 9.82 -14.88 15.31
CA GLY A 366 8.59 -14.15 15.51
C GLY A 366 7.35 -15.02 15.43
N LYS A 367 6.23 -14.53 15.96
CA LYS A 367 4.96 -15.25 16.02
C LYS A 367 3.79 -14.33 15.74
N ARG A 368 2.72 -14.90 15.17
CA ARG A 368 1.41 -14.25 15.03
C ARG A 368 0.42 -14.85 16.01
N GLY A 369 -0.37 -13.99 16.66
CA GLY A 369 -1.51 -14.37 17.51
C GLY A 369 -2.80 -13.79 16.93
N TRP A 370 -3.89 -14.54 17.00
CA TRP A 370 -5.23 -14.13 16.60
C TRP A 370 -6.17 -14.21 17.78
N GLN A 371 -7.23 -13.41 17.78
CA GLN A 371 -8.17 -13.29 18.89
C GLN A 371 -7.46 -12.91 20.19
N VAL A 372 -6.51 -11.98 20.11
CA VAL A 372 -5.74 -11.48 21.24
C VAL A 372 -6.09 -10.03 21.48
N ASN A 373 -6.66 -9.73 22.65
CA ASN A 373 -6.90 -8.37 23.13
C ASN A 373 -5.79 -7.95 24.09
N THR A 374 -5.27 -6.74 23.88
CA THR A 374 -4.37 -6.08 24.82
C THR A 374 -5.17 -5.36 25.88
N VAL A 375 -4.94 -5.66 27.15
CA VAL A 375 -5.72 -5.13 28.28
C VAL A 375 -4.97 -4.02 29.00
N GLU A 376 -3.66 -4.16 29.15
CA GLU A 376 -2.79 -3.24 29.87
C GLU A 376 -1.36 -3.31 29.33
N LEU A 377 -0.68 -2.19 29.28
CA LEU A 377 0.77 -2.10 29.07
C LEU A 377 1.41 -1.81 30.42
N THR A 378 2.34 -2.67 30.84
CA THR A 378 3.01 -2.53 32.12
C THR A 378 4.39 -1.91 31.96
N GLY A 379 4.87 -1.18 32.95
CA GLY A 379 6.14 -0.49 32.81
C GLY A 379 6.85 -0.23 34.14
N THR A 380 8.14 0.05 34.06
CA THR A 380 8.99 0.41 35.18
C THR A 380 9.76 1.69 34.84
N GLY A 381 9.75 2.66 35.73
CA GLY A 381 10.46 3.93 35.51
C GLY A 381 9.98 4.74 34.31
N GLY A 382 8.68 4.64 33.97
CA GLY A 382 8.08 5.35 32.83
C GLY A 382 8.28 4.70 31.47
N LYS A 383 8.91 3.53 31.39
CA LYS A 383 9.16 2.77 30.15
C LYS A 383 8.36 1.49 30.15
N VAL A 384 7.85 1.10 28.97
CA VAL A 384 7.17 -0.19 28.79
C VAL A 384 8.13 -1.35 29.05
N SER A 385 7.68 -2.35 29.78
CA SER A 385 8.44 -3.57 30.07
C SER A 385 7.61 -4.84 29.89
N GLY A 386 6.31 -4.71 29.69
CA GLY A 386 5.42 -5.85 29.50
C GLY A 386 4.05 -5.47 28.98
N LEU A 387 3.30 -6.51 28.64
CA LEU A 387 1.93 -6.44 28.16
C LEU A 387 1.09 -7.50 28.86
N LYS A 388 -0.11 -7.11 29.29
CA LYS A 388 -1.16 -8.04 29.72
C LYS A 388 -2.20 -8.14 28.61
N GLY A 389 -2.57 -9.35 28.27
CA GLY A 389 -3.57 -9.65 27.26
C GLY A 389 -4.47 -10.80 27.66
N ALA A 390 -5.51 -11.02 26.88
CA ALA A 390 -6.41 -12.16 27.00
C ALA A 390 -6.87 -12.62 25.62
N GLU A 391 -7.30 -13.86 25.49
CA GLU A 391 -8.07 -14.26 24.30
C GLU A 391 -9.37 -13.48 24.25
N CYS A 392 -9.84 -13.18 23.03
CA CYS A 392 -11.05 -12.40 22.83
C CYS A 392 -11.91 -12.94 21.70
N HIS A 393 -13.18 -12.54 21.71
CA HIS A 393 -14.11 -12.74 20.60
C HIS A 393 -15.09 -11.57 20.49
N PHE A 394 -15.76 -11.47 19.36
CA PHE A 394 -16.84 -10.50 19.19
C PHE A 394 -18.16 -11.14 19.63
N GLY A 395 -18.69 -10.69 20.77
CA GLY A 395 -20.00 -11.05 21.30
C GLY A 395 -21.08 -10.03 20.92
N GLU A 396 -22.25 -10.13 21.53
CA GLU A 396 -23.37 -9.23 21.27
C GLU A 396 -23.09 -7.78 21.70
N ASN A 397 -22.24 -7.58 22.72
CA ASN A 397 -21.86 -6.26 23.26
C ASN A 397 -20.53 -5.73 22.71
N GLY A 398 -19.97 -6.33 21.67
CA GLY A 398 -18.68 -5.94 21.09
C GLY A 398 -17.55 -6.91 21.42
N LEU A 399 -16.34 -6.38 21.63
CA LEU A 399 -15.17 -7.18 21.95
C LEU A 399 -15.23 -7.63 23.42
N GLU A 400 -15.20 -8.93 23.66
CA GLU A 400 -15.26 -9.57 24.97
C GLU A 400 -14.03 -10.46 25.20
N ASN A 401 -13.41 -10.37 26.40
CA ASN A 401 -12.33 -11.25 26.77
C ASN A 401 -12.86 -12.63 27.23
N VAL A 402 -12.16 -13.68 26.89
CA VAL A 402 -12.48 -15.04 27.35
C VAL A 402 -11.97 -15.21 28.79
N PRO A 403 -12.84 -15.51 29.77
CA PRO A 403 -12.43 -15.66 31.15
C PRO A 403 -11.37 -16.74 31.33
N GLY A 404 -10.34 -16.47 32.16
CA GLY A 404 -9.28 -17.42 32.49
C GLY A 404 -8.22 -17.63 31.42
N THR A 405 -8.18 -16.77 30.37
CA THR A 405 -7.15 -16.80 29.34
C THR A 405 -6.14 -15.65 29.47
N ASP A 406 -6.19 -14.94 30.59
CA ASP A 406 -5.27 -13.83 30.86
C ASP A 406 -3.82 -14.31 30.80
N PHE A 407 -2.97 -13.51 30.20
CA PHE A 407 -1.53 -13.78 30.13
C PHE A 407 -0.73 -12.48 30.27
N GLU A 408 0.52 -12.65 30.68
CA GLU A 408 1.51 -11.58 30.71
C GLU A 408 2.71 -11.98 29.86
N MET A 409 3.35 -10.98 29.22
CA MET A 409 4.58 -11.20 28.48
C MET A 409 5.47 -9.96 28.51
N ASP A 410 6.79 -10.20 28.34
CA ASP A 410 7.77 -9.13 28.22
C ASP A 410 7.56 -8.35 26.91
N ALA A 411 7.64 -7.01 26.97
CA ALA A 411 7.58 -6.13 25.83
C ALA A 411 8.43 -4.87 26.08
N ASP A 412 9.52 -4.73 25.35
CA ASP A 412 10.41 -3.55 25.45
C ASP A 412 10.06 -2.48 24.41
N LEU A 413 9.27 -2.83 23.41
CA LEU A 413 8.76 -1.96 22.34
C LEU A 413 7.38 -2.45 21.90
N VAL A 414 6.40 -1.54 21.91
CA VAL A 414 5.04 -1.83 21.47
C VAL A 414 4.69 -0.90 20.29
N LEU A 415 4.25 -1.49 19.17
CA LEU A 415 3.92 -0.77 17.95
C LEU A 415 2.43 -0.90 17.65
N LEU A 416 1.73 0.23 17.57
CA LEU A 416 0.31 0.29 17.25
C LEU A 416 0.13 0.40 15.74
N ALA A 417 -0.32 -0.69 15.11
CA ALA A 417 -0.53 -0.83 13.68
C ALA A 417 -2.00 -1.15 13.35
N MET A 418 -2.93 -0.46 14.03
CA MET A 418 -4.37 -0.73 13.99
C MET A 418 -5.11 0.03 12.89
N GLY A 419 -4.39 0.62 11.93
CA GLY A 419 -4.93 1.41 10.83
C GLY A 419 -5.23 2.85 11.21
N PHE A 420 -5.81 3.59 10.26
CA PHE A 420 -6.13 5.01 10.40
C PHE A 420 -7.63 5.22 10.59
N VAL A 421 -8.04 6.32 11.17
CA VAL A 421 -9.44 6.64 11.46
C VAL A 421 -9.92 7.92 10.80
N SER A 422 -9.03 8.84 10.46
CA SER A 422 -9.41 10.16 9.93
C SER A 422 -8.30 10.79 9.08
N VAL A 423 -8.70 11.75 8.28
CA VAL A 423 -7.79 12.76 7.74
C VAL A 423 -7.34 13.69 8.87
N GLU A 424 -6.17 14.32 8.70
CA GLU A 424 -5.74 15.42 9.57
C GLU A 424 -6.42 16.72 9.17
N GLU A 425 -6.79 17.55 10.14
CA GLU A 425 -7.20 18.93 9.92
C GLU A 425 -5.98 19.80 9.58
N THR A 426 -5.45 19.62 8.38
CA THR A 426 -4.32 20.43 7.89
C THR A 426 -4.74 21.91 7.66
N PRO A 427 -3.78 22.85 7.53
CA PRO A 427 -4.10 24.22 7.20
C PRO A 427 -5.03 24.37 6.00
N VAL A 428 -4.77 23.65 4.90
CA VAL A 428 -5.61 23.71 3.70
C VAL A 428 -7.06 23.24 3.95
N VAL A 429 -7.28 22.23 4.78
CA VAL A 429 -8.63 21.74 5.11
C VAL A 429 -9.42 22.80 5.88
N ARG A 430 -8.77 23.47 6.86
CA ARG A 430 -9.38 24.56 7.63
C ARG A 430 -9.63 25.80 6.78
N ASP A 431 -8.63 26.23 6.02
CA ASP A 431 -8.69 27.48 5.26
C ASP A 431 -9.72 27.42 4.13
N LEU A 432 -9.90 26.27 3.50
CA LEU A 432 -10.98 26.04 2.53
C LEU A 432 -12.34 25.80 3.20
N GLY A 433 -12.38 25.59 4.53
CA GLY A 433 -13.59 25.32 5.29
C GLY A 433 -14.28 24.00 4.86
N LEU A 434 -13.49 22.93 4.64
CA LEU A 434 -14.00 21.63 4.21
C LEU A 434 -14.57 20.84 5.37
N GLN A 435 -15.60 20.05 5.10
CA GLN A 435 -16.25 19.20 6.09
C GLN A 435 -15.60 17.83 6.17
N ILE A 436 -15.41 17.34 7.40
CA ILE A 436 -15.04 15.95 7.69
C ILE A 436 -16.28 15.25 8.23
N ASP A 437 -16.60 14.08 7.68
CA ASP A 437 -17.75 13.27 8.11
C ASP A 437 -17.45 12.52 9.42
N GLU A 438 -18.47 11.87 9.99
CA GLU A 438 -18.37 11.07 11.23
C GLU A 438 -17.40 9.87 11.10
N ARG A 439 -17.02 9.50 9.89
CA ARG A 439 -16.04 8.45 9.61
C ARG A 439 -14.63 9.00 9.36
N GLY A 440 -14.41 10.28 9.61
CA GLY A 440 -13.11 10.93 9.47
C GLY A 440 -12.68 11.18 8.01
N ARG A 441 -13.62 11.31 7.06
CA ARG A 441 -13.35 11.52 5.64
C ARG A 441 -13.78 12.91 5.20
N LEU A 442 -13.06 13.50 4.27
CA LEU A 442 -13.51 14.74 3.61
C LEU A 442 -14.79 14.45 2.80
N VAL A 443 -15.82 15.26 3.05
CA VAL A 443 -17.12 15.15 2.36
C VAL A 443 -16.95 15.57 0.90
N ARG A 444 -17.44 14.74 -0.01
CA ARG A 444 -17.43 14.97 -1.45
C ARG A 444 -18.69 14.40 -2.09
N ASP A 445 -19.04 14.89 -3.27
CA ASP A 445 -20.17 14.40 -4.05
C ASP A 445 -19.80 13.23 -4.98
N GLY A 446 -20.74 12.81 -5.85
CA GLY A 446 -20.54 11.76 -6.84
C GLY A 446 -19.58 12.10 -7.99
N GLN A 447 -19.06 13.34 -8.01
CA GLN A 447 -18.10 13.85 -8.99
C GLN A 447 -16.77 14.22 -8.32
N TYR A 448 -16.48 13.64 -7.16
CA TYR A 448 -15.29 13.92 -6.35
C TYR A 448 -15.21 15.35 -5.82
N ARG A 449 -16.21 16.21 -6.06
CA ARG A 449 -16.21 17.60 -5.69
C ARG A 449 -16.51 17.76 -4.20
N ALA A 450 -15.66 18.54 -3.51
CA ALA A 450 -15.89 19.01 -2.15
C ALA A 450 -16.37 20.45 -2.18
N LYS A 451 -17.26 20.80 -1.24
CA LYS A 451 -17.76 22.18 -1.13
C LYS A 451 -16.86 22.95 -0.17
N ALA A 452 -16.07 23.86 -0.71
CA ALA A 452 -15.40 24.88 0.10
C ALA A 452 -16.43 25.86 0.68
N SER A 453 -16.33 26.17 1.97
CA SER A 453 -17.20 27.16 2.63
C SER A 453 -16.54 28.53 2.77
N ALA A 454 -15.22 28.61 2.55
CA ALA A 454 -14.48 29.86 2.56
C ALA A 454 -14.85 30.71 1.33
N PRO A 455 -15.27 31.98 1.49
CA PRO A 455 -15.75 32.81 0.39
C PRO A 455 -14.76 33.00 -0.74
N GLU A 456 -13.48 33.08 -0.46
CA GLU A 456 -12.40 33.25 -1.43
C GLU A 456 -12.20 32.05 -2.36
N PHE A 457 -12.76 30.89 -2.01
CA PHE A 457 -12.73 29.64 -2.81
C PHE A 457 -14.12 29.26 -3.36
N ALA A 458 -15.11 30.14 -3.27
CA ALA A 458 -16.48 29.84 -3.69
C ALA A 458 -16.57 29.44 -5.17
N ASP A 459 -15.74 30.03 -6.01
CA ASP A 459 -15.70 29.79 -7.46
C ASP A 459 -14.56 28.84 -7.88
N VAL A 460 -13.68 28.41 -6.96
CA VAL A 460 -12.60 27.48 -7.25
C VAL A 460 -13.08 26.03 -7.04
N PRO A 461 -13.10 25.17 -8.08
CA PRO A 461 -13.48 23.78 -7.90
C PRO A 461 -12.44 23.02 -7.08
N VAL A 462 -12.92 22.39 -6.00
CA VAL A 462 -12.12 21.58 -5.10
C VAL A 462 -12.55 20.12 -5.22
N PHE A 463 -11.59 19.23 -5.46
CA PHE A 463 -11.84 17.78 -5.57
C PHE A 463 -11.07 17.02 -4.49
N VAL A 464 -11.59 15.85 -4.10
CA VAL A 464 -10.97 15.00 -3.07
C VAL A 464 -10.81 13.59 -3.64
N ALA A 465 -9.60 13.05 -3.58
CA ALA A 465 -9.27 11.72 -4.10
C ALA A 465 -8.51 10.84 -3.09
N GLY A 466 -8.61 9.54 -3.26
CA GLY A 466 -7.95 8.54 -2.43
C GLY A 466 -8.51 8.45 -1.02
N ASP A 467 -7.68 8.03 -0.08
CA ASP A 467 -8.11 7.76 1.29
C ASP A 467 -8.68 8.98 2.02
N ALA A 468 -8.36 10.19 1.57
CA ALA A 468 -8.93 11.42 2.12
C ALA A 468 -10.46 11.48 2.02
N GLY A 469 -11.04 10.95 0.94
CA GLY A 469 -12.49 10.92 0.73
C GLY A 469 -13.11 9.53 0.85
N ARG A 470 -12.32 8.47 0.69
CA ARG A 470 -12.78 7.07 0.73
C ARG A 470 -12.60 6.42 2.10
N GLY A 471 -11.62 6.85 2.88
CA GLY A 471 -11.04 6.10 3.98
C GLY A 471 -9.98 5.12 3.48
N GLN A 472 -9.36 4.37 4.39
CA GLN A 472 -8.28 3.43 4.04
C GLN A 472 -8.66 2.48 2.90
N SER A 473 -7.81 2.41 1.89
CA SER A 473 -8.05 1.59 0.71
C SER A 473 -6.75 1.00 0.14
N LEU A 474 -6.86 0.15 -0.88
CA LEU A 474 -5.71 -0.38 -1.57
C LEU A 474 -5.09 0.70 -2.47
N ILE A 475 -3.78 0.60 -2.72
CA ILE A 475 -3.05 1.50 -3.63
C ILE A 475 -3.75 1.67 -4.99
N VAL A 476 -4.28 0.59 -5.54
CA VAL A 476 -4.99 0.58 -6.81
C VAL A 476 -6.29 1.42 -6.79
N TRP A 477 -6.96 1.52 -5.63
CA TRP A 477 -8.09 2.43 -5.43
C TRP A 477 -7.65 3.89 -5.41
N GLY A 478 -6.53 4.17 -4.72
CA GLY A 478 -5.96 5.52 -4.68
C GLY A 478 -5.61 6.02 -6.08
N ILE A 479 -4.91 5.21 -6.89
CA ILE A 479 -4.56 5.56 -8.27
C ILE A 479 -5.82 5.79 -9.11
N SER A 480 -6.80 4.89 -9.01
CA SER A 480 -8.05 4.99 -9.78
C SER A 480 -8.87 6.24 -9.42
N GLU A 481 -8.95 6.59 -8.13
CA GLU A 481 -9.60 7.83 -7.70
C GLU A 481 -8.85 9.08 -8.14
N GLY A 482 -7.51 9.05 -8.10
CA GLY A 482 -6.71 10.15 -8.64
C GLY A 482 -6.99 10.40 -10.12
N ARG A 483 -7.04 9.33 -10.93
CA ARG A 483 -7.43 9.41 -12.35
C ARG A 483 -8.84 9.96 -12.53
N SER A 484 -9.79 9.47 -11.76
CA SER A 484 -11.20 9.86 -11.88
C SER A 484 -11.45 11.31 -11.44
N ALA A 485 -10.81 11.75 -10.35
CA ALA A 485 -10.86 13.14 -9.89
C ALA A 485 -10.19 14.11 -10.90
N ALA A 486 -9.10 13.68 -11.53
CA ALA A 486 -8.46 14.44 -12.62
C ALA A 486 -9.40 14.63 -13.81
N ALA A 487 -10.15 13.58 -14.20
CA ALA A 487 -11.12 13.67 -15.28
C ALA A 487 -12.27 14.65 -14.95
N GLU A 488 -12.73 14.69 -13.69
CA GLU A 488 -13.75 15.66 -13.30
C GLU A 488 -13.19 17.10 -13.24
N ALA A 489 -11.95 17.26 -12.75
CA ALA A 489 -11.30 18.57 -12.75
C ALA A 489 -11.07 19.10 -14.16
N ASP A 490 -10.58 18.28 -15.09
CA ASP A 490 -10.42 18.63 -16.50
C ASP A 490 -11.76 19.00 -17.14
N ARG A 491 -12.82 18.22 -16.89
CA ARG A 491 -14.18 18.53 -17.38
C ARG A 491 -14.69 19.87 -16.86
N GLU A 492 -14.50 20.18 -15.60
CA GLU A 492 -14.94 21.45 -15.00
C GLU A 492 -14.20 22.63 -15.60
N LEU A 493 -12.88 22.49 -15.83
CA LEU A 493 -12.04 23.56 -16.38
C LEU A 493 -12.22 23.77 -17.88
N MET A 494 -12.48 22.69 -18.64
CA MET A 494 -12.48 22.71 -20.10
C MET A 494 -13.89 22.57 -20.71
N GLY A 495 -14.91 22.26 -19.91
CA GLY A 495 -16.27 21.95 -20.37
C GLY A 495 -16.47 20.50 -20.82
N GLU A 496 -15.41 19.85 -21.28
CA GLU A 496 -15.38 18.43 -21.67
C GLU A 496 -14.05 17.78 -21.26
N THR A 497 -13.96 16.46 -21.30
CA THR A 497 -12.71 15.75 -20.99
C THR A 497 -12.55 14.51 -21.85
N ALA A 498 -11.32 14.25 -22.28
CA ALA A 498 -10.89 12.98 -22.85
C ALA A 498 -10.24 12.04 -21.81
N LEU A 499 -10.05 12.50 -20.57
CA LEU A 499 -9.47 11.68 -19.51
C LEU A 499 -10.44 10.60 -19.05
N PRO A 500 -9.96 9.36 -18.83
CA PRO A 500 -10.82 8.26 -18.41
C PRO A 500 -11.24 8.42 -16.95
N ARG A 501 -12.52 8.14 -16.67
CA ARG A 501 -13.07 7.98 -15.35
C ARG A 501 -13.31 6.49 -15.09
N SER A 502 -12.50 5.88 -14.24
CA SER A 502 -12.53 4.43 -14.01
C SER A 502 -13.59 4.02 -12.98
N ILE A 503 -13.80 4.84 -11.94
CA ILE A 503 -14.70 4.53 -10.83
C ILE A 503 -15.45 5.78 -10.34
N ASN A 504 -16.52 5.56 -9.57
CA ASN A 504 -17.23 6.60 -8.83
C ASN A 504 -16.81 6.59 -7.35
N PRO A 505 -17.00 7.71 -6.61
CA PRO A 505 -16.68 7.77 -5.17
C PRO A 505 -17.42 6.74 -4.33
N THR A 506 -18.59 6.30 -4.79
CA THR A 506 -19.45 5.31 -4.12
C THR A 506 -19.13 3.86 -4.46
N ASP A 507 -18.29 3.63 -5.48
CA ASP A 507 -17.93 2.28 -5.88
C ASP A 507 -17.15 1.60 -4.74
N VAL A 508 -17.45 0.34 -4.49
CA VAL A 508 -16.83 -0.47 -3.45
C VAL A 508 -16.09 -1.64 -4.08
N ALA A 509 -15.04 -2.10 -3.40
CA ALA A 509 -14.37 -3.32 -3.79
C ALA A 509 -15.39 -4.48 -3.82
N LEU A 510 -15.14 -5.48 -4.67
CA LEU A 510 -15.86 -6.76 -4.61
C LEU A 510 -15.61 -7.41 -3.24
N ARG A 511 -16.50 -7.09 -2.29
CA ARG A 511 -16.51 -7.65 -0.94
C ARG A 511 -17.84 -8.38 -0.73
N ALA A 512 -17.78 -9.41 0.11
CA ALA A 512 -19.02 -10.08 0.55
C ALA A 512 -19.71 -9.25 1.62
#